data_cf65281f2e89906ba144ea0377a61442
#
_entry.id   cf65281f2e89906ba144ea0377a61442
#
_cell.length_a   1.000
_cell.length_b   1.000
_cell.length_c   1.000
_cell.angle_alpha   90.00
_cell.angle_beta   90.00
_cell.angle_gamma   90.00
#
_symmetry.space_group_name_H-M   'P 1'
#
loop_
_entity.id
_entity.type
_entity.pdbx_description
1 polymer ?
#
loop_
_entity_poly.entity_id
_entity_poly.type
_entity_poly.pdbx_seq_one_letter_code
_entity_poly.pdbx_strand_id
1 'polypeptide(L)'
;NEFCEGLVGSEICIRDRNEIVGELKNLIISCDSIKDNALNSIAPSLIHQESDIIKRCIRDMYDDETQSIVVEGNEGYQKTKNYMKMMMPKQLKKVKKYRDRVPLFFREDIEKKLYEIFKTEVKLSSGGYLVINPTEALVSIDINSGKSIKQKNVESTALDTNLEAAEEIARQIKIRDLSGLIIIDFIDMLSFN
;
A
#
# COMPACT_ATOMS: atom_id res chain seq x y z
N ASN A 1 10.14 -19.84 15.29
CA ASN A 1 10.99 -18.69 14.92
C ASN A 1 12.01 -19.04 13.82
N GLU A 2 12.61 -20.24 13.83
CA GLU A 2 13.55 -20.68 12.77
C GLU A 2 12.90 -20.78 11.37
N PHE A 3 11.58 -21.03 11.30
CA PHE A 3 10.86 -21.09 10.03
C PHE A 3 10.66 -19.71 9.38
N CYS A 4 10.71 -18.63 10.15
CA CYS A 4 10.53 -17.27 9.62
C CYS A 4 11.83 -16.64 9.10
N GLU A 5 12.99 -17.10 9.50
CA GLU A 5 14.28 -16.55 9.04
C GLU A 5 14.54 -16.80 7.54
N GLY A 6 13.98 -17.89 6.98
CA GLY A 6 14.07 -18.20 5.56
C GLY A 6 13.00 -17.54 4.66
N LEU A 7 11.99 -16.89 5.27
CA LEU A 7 10.82 -16.30 4.61
C LEU A 7 10.71 -14.79 4.88
N VAL A 8 11.86 -14.13 5.05
CA VAL A 8 11.92 -12.68 5.26
C VAL A 8 11.16 -11.97 4.14
N GLY A 9 10.08 -11.27 4.51
CA GLY A 9 9.20 -10.57 3.58
C GLY A 9 7.93 -11.33 3.17
N SER A 10 7.73 -12.58 3.62
CA SER A 10 6.46 -13.26 3.40
C SER A 10 5.38 -12.72 4.34
N GLU A 11 4.23 -12.36 3.81
CA GLU A 11 3.09 -11.86 4.62
C GLU A 11 2.69 -12.84 5.75
N ILE A 12 2.96 -14.13 5.60
CA ILE A 12 2.66 -15.16 6.59
C ILE A 12 3.44 -14.96 7.90
N CYS A 13 4.67 -14.44 7.82
CA CYS A 13 5.50 -14.16 9.00
C CYS A 13 5.09 -12.91 9.77
N ILE A 14 4.32 -12.02 9.15
CA ILE A 14 3.92 -10.72 9.71
C ILE A 14 2.56 -10.80 10.40
N ARG A 15 1.72 -11.79 10.04
CA ARG A 15 0.34 -11.90 10.54
C ARG A 15 0.26 -12.69 11.85
N ASP A 16 -0.52 -12.16 12.81
CA ASP A 16 -0.83 -12.87 14.03
C ASP A 16 -1.70 -14.10 13.76
N ARG A 17 -1.49 -15.18 14.55
CA ARG A 17 -2.27 -16.42 14.51
C ARG A 17 -3.78 -16.17 14.56
N ASN A 18 -4.24 -15.19 15.34
CA ASN A 18 -5.65 -14.88 15.50
C ASN A 18 -6.24 -14.29 14.20
N GLU A 19 -5.47 -13.51 13.46
CA GLU A 19 -5.86 -12.97 12.15
C GLU A 19 -6.01 -14.10 11.13
N ILE A 20 -5.03 -15.02 11.06
CA ILE A 20 -5.07 -16.17 10.15
C ILE A 20 -6.30 -17.06 10.43
N VAL A 21 -6.59 -17.34 11.70
CA VAL A 21 -7.77 -18.12 12.10
C VAL A 21 -9.07 -17.38 11.77
N GLY A 22 -9.09 -16.05 11.92
CA GLY A 22 -10.20 -15.20 11.54
C GLY A 22 -10.47 -15.24 10.03
N GLU A 23 -9.44 -15.10 9.23
CA GLU A 23 -9.52 -15.19 7.77
C GLU A 23 -10.00 -16.56 7.29
N LEU A 24 -9.47 -17.65 7.87
CA LEU A 24 -9.91 -19.00 7.55
C LEU A 24 -11.42 -19.19 7.78
N LYS A 25 -11.94 -18.70 8.92
CA LYS A 25 -13.39 -18.76 9.21
C LYS A 25 -14.20 -17.98 8.17
N ASN A 26 -13.74 -16.80 7.78
CA ASN A 26 -14.39 -15.98 6.77
C ASN A 26 -14.39 -16.65 5.39
N LEU A 27 -13.28 -17.31 5.02
CA LEU A 27 -13.18 -18.07 3.77
C LEU A 27 -14.14 -19.27 3.75
N ILE A 28 -14.29 -19.98 4.88
CA ILE A 28 -15.25 -21.09 4.99
C ILE A 28 -16.68 -20.59 4.79
N ILE A 29 -17.07 -19.51 5.47
CA ILE A 29 -18.40 -18.89 5.32
C ILE A 29 -18.64 -18.45 3.87
N SER A 30 -17.63 -17.84 3.22
CA SER A 30 -17.73 -17.44 1.82
C SER A 30 -17.89 -18.65 0.90
N CYS A 31 -17.15 -19.73 1.14
CA CYS A 31 -17.24 -20.96 0.37
C CYS A 31 -18.64 -21.60 0.47
N ASP A 32 -19.19 -21.65 1.68
CA ASP A 32 -20.54 -22.20 1.88
C ASP A 32 -21.60 -21.33 1.21
N SER A 33 -21.49 -20.01 1.30
CA SER A 33 -22.37 -19.08 0.58
C SER A 33 -22.30 -19.26 -0.95
N ILE A 34 -21.11 -19.48 -1.51
CA ILE A 34 -20.92 -19.74 -2.95
C ILE A 34 -21.61 -21.04 -3.36
N LYS A 35 -21.46 -22.09 -2.55
CA LYS A 35 -22.12 -23.38 -2.78
C LYS A 35 -23.65 -23.25 -2.78
N ASP A 36 -24.19 -22.56 -1.75
CA ASP A 36 -25.62 -22.34 -1.63
C ASP A 36 -26.18 -21.53 -2.81
N ASN A 37 -25.47 -20.47 -3.23
CA ASN A 37 -25.83 -19.67 -4.38
C ASN A 37 -25.80 -20.52 -5.67
N ALA A 38 -24.79 -21.39 -5.84
CA ALA A 38 -24.69 -22.26 -7.01
C ALA A 38 -25.84 -23.25 -7.08
N LEU A 39 -26.22 -23.85 -5.95
CA LEU A 39 -27.31 -24.83 -5.87
C LEU A 39 -28.68 -24.20 -6.14
N ASN A 40 -28.88 -22.95 -5.76
CA ASN A 40 -30.14 -22.22 -5.88
C ASN A 40 -30.26 -21.38 -7.15
N SER A 41 -29.22 -21.34 -8.00
CA SER A 41 -29.19 -20.50 -9.20
C SER A 41 -29.46 -21.32 -10.48
N ILE A 42 -30.12 -20.68 -11.44
CA ILE A 42 -30.34 -21.24 -12.78
C ILE A 42 -29.27 -20.67 -13.72
N ALA A 43 -28.59 -21.55 -14.47
CA ALA A 43 -27.58 -21.13 -15.43
C ALA A 43 -28.19 -20.41 -16.66
N PRO A 44 -27.54 -19.33 -17.18
CA PRO A 44 -26.32 -18.69 -16.69
C PRO A 44 -26.61 -17.66 -15.61
N SER A 45 -25.89 -17.71 -14.49
CA SER A 45 -26.01 -16.71 -13.42
C SER A 45 -24.65 -16.41 -12.77
N LEU A 46 -24.48 -15.19 -12.26
CA LEU A 46 -23.29 -14.79 -11.51
C LEU A 46 -23.36 -15.37 -10.10
N ILE A 47 -22.60 -16.40 -9.83
CA ILE A 47 -22.59 -17.09 -8.53
C ILE A 47 -21.72 -16.34 -7.52
N HIS A 48 -20.54 -15.91 -7.96
CA HIS A 48 -19.59 -15.19 -7.12
C HIS A 48 -18.77 -14.22 -7.98
N GLN A 49 -18.53 -13.05 -7.45
CA GLN A 49 -17.61 -12.08 -8.02
C GLN A 49 -16.58 -11.71 -6.96
N GLU A 50 -15.32 -12.00 -7.26
CA GLU A 50 -14.23 -11.62 -6.37
C GLU A 50 -14.01 -10.11 -6.41
N SER A 51 -13.91 -9.58 -5.22
CA SER A 51 -13.41 -8.26 -4.85
C SER A 51 -13.95 -7.02 -5.56
N ASP A 52 -14.95 -6.45 -4.96
CA ASP A 52 -15.10 -4.99 -4.89
C ASP A 52 -13.82 -4.40 -4.24
N ILE A 53 -13.22 -3.39 -4.86
CA ILE A 53 -12.03 -2.68 -4.34
C ILE A 53 -12.22 -2.22 -2.88
N ILE A 54 -13.44 -1.86 -2.50
CA ILE A 54 -13.80 -1.47 -1.13
C ILE A 54 -13.53 -2.61 -0.13
N LYS A 55 -13.97 -3.82 -0.47
CA LYS A 55 -13.75 -5.00 0.37
C LYS A 55 -12.27 -5.31 0.53
N ARG A 56 -11.52 -5.21 -0.57
CA ARG A 56 -10.07 -5.42 -0.58
C ARG A 56 -9.36 -4.36 0.28
N CYS A 57 -9.67 -3.07 0.09
CA CYS A 57 -9.09 -2.01 0.90
C CYS A 57 -9.38 -2.20 2.40
N ILE A 58 -10.62 -2.56 2.78
CA ILE A 58 -10.94 -2.78 4.18
C ILE A 58 -10.20 -4.00 4.73
N ARG A 59 -10.14 -5.10 3.97
CA ARG A 59 -9.44 -6.32 4.40
C ARG A 59 -7.95 -6.08 4.62
N ASP A 60 -7.31 -5.36 3.70
CA ASP A 60 -5.85 -5.28 3.64
C ASP A 60 -5.29 -4.05 4.39
N MET A 61 -6.10 -3.02 4.61
CA MET A 61 -5.66 -1.74 5.17
C MET A 61 -6.33 -1.36 6.49
N TYR A 62 -7.44 -2.02 6.88
CA TYR A 62 -8.10 -1.71 8.12
C TYR A 62 -7.38 -2.37 9.30
N ASP A 63 -7.08 -1.57 10.31
CA ASP A 63 -6.51 -1.99 11.58
C ASP A 63 -7.29 -1.40 12.78
N ASP A 64 -6.93 -1.79 14.00
CA ASP A 64 -7.56 -1.28 15.22
C ASP A 64 -7.26 0.21 15.48
N GLU A 65 -6.16 0.73 14.93
CA GLU A 65 -5.77 2.14 15.04
C GLU A 65 -6.54 3.03 14.06
N THR A 66 -7.18 2.45 13.05
CA THR A 66 -8.00 3.17 12.07
C THR A 66 -9.10 3.98 12.75
N GLN A 67 -9.04 5.30 12.68
CA GLN A 67 -9.98 6.20 13.33
C GLN A 67 -11.31 6.32 12.58
N SER A 68 -11.28 6.40 11.25
CA SER A 68 -12.47 6.50 10.42
C SER A 68 -12.24 6.04 8.99
N ILE A 69 -13.30 5.54 8.36
CA ILE A 69 -13.37 5.21 6.94
C ILE A 69 -14.31 6.23 6.31
N VAL A 70 -13.76 7.15 5.53
CA VAL A 70 -14.52 8.19 4.84
C VAL A 70 -14.79 7.75 3.41
N VAL A 71 -16.06 7.74 3.01
CA VAL A 71 -16.46 7.22 1.69
C VAL A 71 -17.28 8.25 0.94
N GLU A 72 -16.85 8.57 -0.28
CA GLU A 72 -17.58 9.42 -1.21
C GLU A 72 -18.58 8.58 -2.04
N GLY A 73 -19.71 9.21 -2.37
CA GLY A 73 -20.79 8.58 -3.13
C GLY A 73 -21.74 7.73 -2.28
N ASN A 74 -22.97 7.61 -2.76
CA ASN A 74 -24.01 6.85 -2.03
C ASN A 74 -23.79 5.35 -2.12
N GLU A 75 -23.47 4.88 -3.30
CA GLU A 75 -23.29 3.45 -3.58
C GLU A 75 -22.07 2.90 -2.81
N GLY A 76 -20.92 3.57 -2.91
CA GLY A 76 -19.71 3.20 -2.16
C GLY A 76 -19.95 3.18 -0.65
N TYR A 77 -20.63 4.20 -0.12
CA TYR A 77 -20.97 4.25 1.29
C TYR A 77 -21.85 3.08 1.75
N GLN A 78 -22.89 2.73 0.98
CA GLN A 78 -23.77 1.60 1.32
C GLN A 78 -23.03 0.26 1.24
N LYS A 79 -22.20 0.04 0.20
CA LYS A 79 -21.37 -1.16 0.06
C LYS A 79 -20.41 -1.29 1.25
N THR A 80 -19.69 -0.22 1.58
CA THR A 80 -18.78 -0.18 2.74
C THR A 80 -19.52 -0.50 4.04
N LYS A 81 -20.66 0.14 4.26
CA LYS A 81 -21.46 -0.05 5.46
C LYS A 81 -21.98 -1.49 5.60
N ASN A 82 -22.46 -2.09 4.49
CA ASN A 82 -22.93 -3.46 4.48
C ASN A 82 -21.79 -4.44 4.77
N TYR A 83 -20.62 -4.24 4.14
CA TYR A 83 -19.45 -5.07 4.38
C TYR A 83 -18.97 -4.97 5.84
N MET A 84 -18.82 -3.76 6.39
CA MET A 84 -18.43 -3.57 7.78
C MET A 84 -19.46 -4.13 8.77
N LYS A 85 -20.75 -4.05 8.46
CA LYS A 85 -21.80 -4.66 9.29
C LYS A 85 -21.65 -6.19 9.35
N MET A 86 -21.25 -6.81 8.27
CA MET A 86 -21.06 -8.26 8.17
C MET A 86 -19.77 -8.71 8.88
N MET A 87 -18.67 -8.02 8.62
CA MET A 87 -17.35 -8.44 9.09
C MET A 87 -17.00 -7.90 10.48
N MET A 88 -17.31 -6.63 10.74
CA MET A 88 -16.89 -5.91 11.96
C MET A 88 -18.04 -5.02 12.50
N PRO A 89 -19.15 -5.59 13.00
CA PRO A 89 -20.32 -4.82 13.39
C PRO A 89 -20.04 -3.79 14.50
N LYS A 90 -19.07 -4.07 15.38
CA LYS A 90 -18.66 -3.16 16.46
C LYS A 90 -18.01 -1.86 15.94
N GLN A 91 -17.40 -1.91 14.76
CA GLN A 91 -16.65 -0.79 14.16
C GLN A 91 -17.49 0.01 13.14
N LEU A 92 -18.76 -0.33 12.95
CA LEU A 92 -19.65 0.32 11.98
C LEU A 92 -19.71 1.85 12.14
N LYS A 93 -19.55 2.34 13.37
CA LYS A 93 -19.55 3.78 13.68
C LYS A 93 -18.37 4.55 13.06
N LYS A 94 -17.30 3.86 12.71
CA LYS A 94 -16.13 4.47 12.05
C LYS A 94 -16.40 4.81 10.58
N VAL A 95 -17.42 4.23 9.94
CA VAL A 95 -17.79 4.51 8.54
C VAL A 95 -18.55 5.82 8.46
N LYS A 96 -17.97 6.79 7.78
CA LYS A 96 -18.54 8.14 7.59
C LYS A 96 -18.78 8.41 6.11
N LYS A 97 -19.95 9.00 5.81
CA LYS A 97 -20.24 9.46 4.46
C LYS A 97 -19.63 10.84 4.23
N TYR A 98 -18.86 10.97 3.15
CA TYR A 98 -18.35 12.26 2.70
C TYR A 98 -19.49 13.10 2.11
N ARG A 99 -19.53 14.41 2.44
CA ARG A 99 -20.65 15.31 2.05
C ARG A 99 -20.19 16.67 1.52
N ASP A 100 -18.89 16.88 1.36
CA ASP A 100 -18.35 18.14 0.85
C ASP A 100 -18.56 18.25 -0.68
N ARG A 101 -18.43 19.47 -1.21
CA ARG A 101 -18.49 19.76 -2.65
C ARG A 101 -17.19 19.46 -3.36
N VAL A 102 -16.07 19.56 -2.63
CA VAL A 102 -14.75 19.24 -3.17
C VAL A 102 -14.59 17.72 -3.16
N PRO A 103 -14.19 17.05 -4.25
CA PRO A 103 -13.95 15.62 -4.28
C PRO A 103 -12.98 15.19 -3.17
N LEU A 104 -13.26 14.05 -2.52
CA LEU A 104 -12.50 13.58 -1.37
C LEU A 104 -11.01 13.42 -1.68
N PHE A 105 -10.66 12.80 -2.78
CA PHE A 105 -9.28 12.55 -3.17
C PHE A 105 -8.52 13.83 -3.53
N PHE A 106 -9.22 14.81 -4.09
CA PHE A 106 -8.65 16.13 -4.35
C PHE A 106 -8.36 16.87 -3.03
N ARG A 107 -9.31 16.85 -2.09
CA ARG A 107 -9.17 17.49 -0.78
C ARG A 107 -8.00 16.94 0.03
N GLU A 108 -7.77 15.63 -0.05
CA GLU A 108 -6.72 14.94 0.70
C GLU A 108 -5.40 14.84 -0.09
N ASP A 109 -5.25 15.59 -1.20
CA ASP A 109 -4.08 15.58 -2.10
C ASP A 109 -3.72 14.18 -2.66
N ILE A 110 -4.68 13.25 -2.64
CA ILE A 110 -4.45 11.87 -3.12
C ILE A 110 -4.27 11.84 -4.63
N GLU A 111 -5.06 12.62 -5.39
CA GLU A 111 -4.92 12.69 -6.85
C GLU A 111 -3.54 13.17 -7.27
N LYS A 112 -3.01 14.18 -6.58
CA LYS A 112 -1.65 14.68 -6.82
C LYS A 112 -0.60 13.59 -6.54
N LYS A 113 -0.73 12.89 -5.42
CA LYS A 113 0.17 11.80 -5.04
C LYS A 113 0.09 10.64 -6.03
N LEU A 114 -1.11 10.28 -6.51
CA LEU A 114 -1.29 9.26 -7.55
C LEU A 114 -0.57 9.64 -8.85
N TYR A 115 -0.67 10.92 -9.26
CA TYR A 115 0.08 11.39 -10.43
C TYR A 115 1.60 11.34 -10.22
N GLU A 116 2.09 11.62 -9.01
CA GLU A 116 3.51 11.58 -8.67
C GLU A 116 4.09 10.15 -8.69
N ILE A 117 3.29 9.13 -8.41
CA ILE A 117 3.70 7.71 -8.47
C ILE A 117 4.14 7.30 -9.90
N PHE A 118 3.57 7.91 -10.94
CA PHE A 118 3.92 7.60 -12.33
C PHE A 118 5.14 8.36 -12.85
N LYS A 119 5.67 9.33 -12.08
CA LYS A 119 6.91 10.03 -12.45
C LYS A 119 8.12 9.16 -12.18
N THR A 120 9.09 9.23 -13.06
CA THR A 120 10.39 8.57 -12.86
C THR A 120 11.21 9.27 -11.80
N GLU A 121 11.11 10.60 -11.67
CA GLU A 121 11.85 11.42 -10.72
C GLU A 121 11.07 11.63 -9.42
N VAL A 122 11.73 11.39 -8.29
CA VAL A 122 11.21 11.63 -6.92
C VAL A 122 12.16 12.57 -6.20
N LYS A 123 11.64 13.71 -5.74
CA LYS A 123 12.43 14.71 -5.04
C LYS A 123 12.63 14.34 -3.57
N LEU A 124 13.83 14.58 -3.06
CA LEU A 124 14.18 14.46 -1.66
C LEU A 124 14.08 15.81 -0.97
N SER A 125 13.85 15.80 0.35
CA SER A 125 13.75 17.03 1.15
C SER A 125 15.07 17.79 1.23
N SER A 126 16.20 17.07 1.17
CA SER A 126 17.55 17.63 1.11
C SER A 126 17.84 18.43 -0.18
N GLY A 127 16.99 18.31 -1.19
CA GLY A 127 17.16 18.91 -2.52
C GLY A 127 17.80 17.97 -3.55
N GLY A 128 18.14 16.73 -3.17
CA GLY A 128 18.46 15.63 -4.08
C GLY A 128 17.22 15.06 -4.76
N TYR A 129 17.41 14.05 -5.59
CA TYR A 129 16.32 13.34 -6.22
C TYR A 129 16.70 11.91 -6.58
N LEU A 130 15.71 11.04 -6.64
CA LEU A 130 15.82 9.67 -7.12
C LEU A 130 15.33 9.58 -8.56
N VAL A 131 15.94 8.73 -9.35
CA VAL A 131 15.44 8.36 -10.69
C VAL A 131 15.12 6.87 -10.68
N ILE A 132 13.84 6.52 -10.78
CA ILE A 132 13.34 5.15 -10.70
C ILE A 132 12.92 4.70 -12.09
N ASN A 133 13.63 3.75 -12.66
CA ASN A 133 13.41 3.23 -14.01
C ASN A 133 13.10 1.72 -13.97
N PRO A 134 11.82 1.32 -14.05
CA PRO A 134 11.46 -0.07 -14.27
C PRO A 134 11.86 -0.52 -15.68
N THR A 135 12.49 -1.68 -15.78
CA THR A 135 12.79 -2.37 -17.04
C THR A 135 12.14 -3.74 -17.06
N GLU A 136 12.25 -4.49 -18.14
CA GLU A 136 11.71 -5.85 -18.22
C GLU A 136 12.32 -6.83 -17.21
N ALA A 137 13.60 -6.64 -16.85
CA ALA A 137 14.33 -7.59 -16.00
C ALA A 137 14.58 -7.09 -14.58
N LEU A 138 14.64 -5.78 -14.37
CA LEU A 138 14.97 -5.19 -13.08
C LEU A 138 14.42 -3.75 -12.95
N VAL A 139 14.44 -3.25 -11.73
CA VAL A 139 14.24 -1.82 -11.45
C VAL A 139 15.57 -1.20 -11.10
N SER A 140 16.00 -0.19 -11.85
CA SER A 140 17.19 0.61 -11.51
C SER A 140 16.75 1.89 -10.78
N ILE A 141 17.46 2.22 -9.71
CA ILE A 141 17.27 3.43 -8.92
C ILE A 141 18.59 4.15 -8.79
N ASP A 142 18.66 5.37 -9.33
CA ASP A 142 19.83 6.24 -9.27
C ASP A 142 19.56 7.38 -8.29
N ILE A 143 20.57 7.74 -7.49
CA ILE A 143 20.48 8.79 -6.46
C ILE A 143 21.33 9.98 -6.85
N ASN A 144 20.69 11.13 -6.99
CA ASN A 144 21.34 12.38 -7.34
C ASN A 144 21.30 13.36 -6.18
N SER A 145 22.46 13.91 -5.79
CA SER A 145 22.56 14.91 -4.70
C SER A 145 21.97 16.29 -5.03
N GLY A 146 21.72 16.55 -6.32
CA GLY A 146 21.14 17.82 -6.77
C GLY A 146 21.95 19.03 -6.37
N LYS A 147 21.26 20.09 -5.91
CA LYS A 147 21.87 21.37 -5.50
C LYS A 147 22.36 21.39 -4.05
N SER A 148 22.28 20.31 -3.31
CA SER A 148 22.67 20.22 -1.90
C SER A 148 24.20 20.38 -1.66
N ILE A 149 25.00 20.50 -2.71
CA ILE A 149 26.46 20.71 -2.71
C ILE A 149 26.91 22.00 -1.97
N LYS A 150 25.97 22.80 -1.45
CA LYS A 150 26.29 24.05 -0.74
C LYS A 150 26.77 23.89 0.71
N GLN A 151 26.78 22.69 1.26
CA GLN A 151 27.27 22.45 2.62
C GLN A 151 28.79 22.23 2.61
N LYS A 152 29.45 22.72 3.67
CA LYS A 152 30.92 22.77 3.79
C LYS A 152 31.63 21.41 3.84
N ASN A 153 30.88 20.30 3.88
CA ASN A 153 31.42 18.94 3.96
C ASN A 153 30.68 18.04 2.95
N VAL A 154 31.31 17.75 1.83
CA VAL A 154 30.75 16.95 0.73
C VAL A 154 30.39 15.54 1.19
N GLU A 155 31.18 14.96 2.09
CA GLU A 155 31.04 13.58 2.58
C GLU A 155 29.85 13.42 3.54
N SER A 156 29.66 14.35 4.48
CA SER A 156 28.46 14.32 5.36
C SER A 156 27.18 14.53 4.55
N THR A 157 27.24 15.34 3.50
CA THR A 157 26.11 15.57 2.60
C THR A 157 25.76 14.31 1.80
N ALA A 158 26.76 13.55 1.35
CA ALA A 158 26.54 12.29 0.64
C ALA A 158 25.88 11.24 1.54
N LEU A 159 26.35 11.09 2.79
CA LEU A 159 25.77 10.18 3.77
C LEU A 159 24.32 10.54 4.09
N ASP A 160 24.06 11.79 4.42
CA ASP A 160 22.71 12.26 4.76
C ASP A 160 21.74 12.07 3.58
N THR A 161 22.20 12.34 2.35
CA THR A 161 21.40 12.13 1.14
C THR A 161 21.12 10.64 0.90
N ASN A 162 22.12 9.77 1.10
CA ASN A 162 21.97 8.33 0.95
C ASN A 162 21.00 7.74 1.98
N LEU A 163 21.04 8.19 3.23
CA LEU A 163 20.11 7.75 4.28
C LEU A 163 18.67 8.18 3.96
N GLU A 164 18.47 9.46 3.61
CA GLU A 164 17.15 9.94 3.19
C GLU A 164 16.65 9.21 1.96
N ALA A 165 17.53 8.96 0.99
CA ALA A 165 17.22 8.20 -0.21
C ALA A 165 16.76 6.78 0.11
N ALA A 166 17.45 6.09 1.04
CA ALA A 166 17.09 4.73 1.43
C ALA A 166 15.68 4.65 2.02
N GLU A 167 15.31 5.60 2.89
CA GLU A 167 13.96 5.69 3.47
C GLU A 167 12.91 5.95 2.38
N GLU A 168 13.18 6.90 1.49
CA GLU A 168 12.26 7.25 0.41
C GLU A 168 12.13 6.11 -0.61
N ILE A 169 13.22 5.41 -0.95
CA ILE A 169 13.21 4.24 -1.82
C ILE A 169 12.30 3.15 -1.23
N ALA A 170 12.44 2.83 0.05
CA ALA A 170 11.58 1.85 0.72
C ALA A 170 10.10 2.23 0.61
N ARG A 171 9.77 3.51 0.78
CA ARG A 171 8.43 4.03 0.59
C ARG A 171 7.95 3.91 -0.85
N GLN A 172 8.80 4.26 -1.83
CA GLN A 172 8.47 4.21 -3.26
C GLN A 172 8.29 2.77 -3.76
N ILE A 173 9.08 1.82 -3.29
CA ILE A 173 8.92 0.38 -3.59
C ILE A 173 7.53 -0.09 -3.17
N LYS A 174 7.10 0.27 -1.95
CA LYS A 174 5.79 -0.10 -1.42
C LYS A 174 4.64 0.58 -2.17
N ILE A 175 4.71 1.90 -2.43
CA ILE A 175 3.63 2.66 -3.07
C ILE A 175 3.47 2.29 -4.54
N ARG A 176 4.57 2.01 -5.25
CA ARG A 176 4.59 1.65 -6.67
C ARG A 176 4.42 0.15 -6.91
N ASP A 177 4.34 -0.65 -5.84
CA ASP A 177 4.28 -2.11 -5.92
C ASP A 177 5.43 -2.71 -6.76
N LEU A 178 6.65 -2.20 -6.54
CA LEU A 178 7.83 -2.66 -7.25
C LEU A 178 8.29 -3.98 -6.67
N SER A 179 8.57 -4.96 -7.53
CA SER A 179 8.99 -6.30 -7.14
C SER A 179 10.13 -6.81 -8.03
N GLY A 180 10.72 -7.94 -7.64
CA GLY A 180 11.82 -8.57 -8.36
C GLY A 180 13.17 -7.99 -7.99
N LEU A 181 14.10 -7.93 -8.95
CA LEU A 181 15.45 -7.41 -8.74
C LEU A 181 15.44 -5.89 -8.77
N ILE A 182 15.86 -5.27 -7.67
CA ILE A 182 15.99 -3.82 -7.54
C ILE A 182 17.46 -3.50 -7.33
N ILE A 183 18.04 -2.67 -8.22
CA ILE A 183 19.42 -2.21 -8.14
C ILE A 183 19.40 -0.73 -7.77
N ILE A 184 20.11 -0.38 -6.71
CA ILE A 184 20.20 0.98 -6.19
C ILE A 184 21.64 1.45 -6.32
N ASP A 185 21.86 2.57 -7.03
CA ASP A 185 23.13 3.23 -7.19
C ASP A 185 23.22 4.39 -6.19
N PHE A 186 23.93 4.14 -5.07
CA PHE A 186 24.16 5.13 -4.03
C PHE A 186 25.27 6.09 -4.39
N ILE A 187 25.21 7.32 -3.86
CA ILE A 187 26.28 8.31 -4.02
C ILE A 187 27.55 7.76 -3.36
N ASP A 188 28.68 7.79 -4.12
CA ASP A 188 29.98 7.35 -3.63
C ASP A 188 30.42 8.10 -2.37
N MET A 189 30.94 7.34 -1.40
CA MET A 189 31.53 7.87 -0.19
C MET A 189 33.00 7.47 -0.11
N LEU A 190 33.86 8.44 0.30
CA LEU A 190 35.31 8.23 0.36
C LEU A 190 35.74 7.44 1.61
N SER A 191 34.88 7.36 2.64
CA SER A 191 35.18 6.67 3.90
C SER A 191 34.55 5.28 3.93
N PHE A 192 35.36 4.28 4.29
CA PHE A 192 34.96 2.88 4.46
C PHE A 192 34.53 2.53 5.91
N ASN A 193 34.03 3.48 6.68
CA ASN A 193 33.58 3.22 8.07
C ASN A 193 32.09 3.06 8.17
#